data_f96029de3a6bf4dee9d3cdfe4c99dfd5
#
_entry.id   f96029de3a6bf4dee9d3cdfe4c99dfd5
#
_cell.length_a   1.000
_cell.length_b   1.000
_cell.length_c   1.000
_cell.angle_alpha   90.00
_cell.angle_beta   90.00
_cell.angle_gamma   90.00
#
_symmetry.space_group_name_H-M   'P 1'
#
loop_
_entity.id
_entity.type
_entity.pdbx_description
1 polymer ?
#
loop_
_entity_poly.entity_id
_entity_poly.type
_entity_poly.pdbx_seq_one_letter_code
_entity_poly.pdbx_strand_id
1 'polypeptide(L)'
;MTSTEKTLPTANSHAAPSSTEKPTVTFCSYDKPGSVGGPFSWLRRLLPLLRNRGIECRCLFLTHFGGTGPVVAGLQGDGFDCRVVNCHDRTVDQVRWILEQLQENPPDVFVPNLVVSAYHAARWVRAAGIPTVGILHSDDLYYSAIQDEFVFGNSDLRLSSVVCVSRELEQQVRLRRPSDTKVLRIPYGVGVPDSSVTPTANRFRIAYVGRLADEQKRISDTTRALIEVCRAIPEAEVALFGDGPDRANVEIILAAEGLGLPIRLEGNVPNAEIQSRLLQHDVITLLSDYEGLPIALLEAMACGCVPVCLQMRSGIPELVQHDVSGLIVSDRNDSLLAAMKRLARNVSLRRVLGEKARDTVIQDYSQNHSADLWAEHLHQMSRQSSHSRFVTPRRISLPKRNPALESAERRVVPPSVNLPTATIVLSKLELFSKNTSCGP
;
A
#
# COMPACT_ATOMS: atom_id res chain seq x y z
N MET A 1 1.75 -22.84 79.71
CA MET A 1 1.70 -21.67 78.83
C MET A 1 2.29 -22.08 77.50
N THR A 2 1.42 -22.54 76.58
CA THR A 2 1.78 -23.08 75.23
C THR A 2 1.38 -22.07 74.19
N SER A 3 2.36 -21.47 73.52
CA SER A 3 2.19 -20.57 72.38
C SER A 3 1.92 -21.36 71.15
N THR A 4 0.78 -21.15 70.54
CA THR A 4 0.40 -21.66 69.22
C THR A 4 0.79 -20.67 68.15
N GLU A 5 1.80 -20.99 67.32
CA GLU A 5 2.12 -20.31 66.08
C GLU A 5 1.06 -20.60 65.01
N LYS A 6 0.44 -19.52 64.54
CA LYS A 6 -0.43 -19.54 63.35
C LYS A 6 0.46 -19.40 62.10
N THR A 7 0.57 -20.48 61.35
CA THR A 7 1.09 -20.47 59.96
C THR A 7 0.10 -19.79 59.03
N LEU A 8 0.53 -18.71 58.34
CA LEU A 8 -0.14 -18.06 57.23
C LEU A 8 -0.06 -18.94 55.96
N PRO A 9 -1.11 -19.00 55.16
CA PRO A 9 -1.05 -19.75 53.90
C PRO A 9 -0.20 -19.00 52.84
N THR A 10 0.72 -19.73 52.26
CA THR A 10 1.58 -19.30 51.13
C THR A 10 0.74 -18.92 49.94
N ALA A 11 0.96 -17.72 49.38
CA ALA A 11 0.36 -17.22 48.18
C ALA A 11 0.70 -18.14 46.99
N ASN A 12 -0.33 -18.63 46.32
CA ASN A 12 -0.22 -19.32 45.03
C ASN A 12 0.40 -18.38 44.01
N SER A 13 1.63 -18.68 43.62
CA SER A 13 2.27 -18.10 42.46
C SER A 13 1.52 -18.56 41.20
N HIS A 14 0.71 -17.68 40.63
CA HIS A 14 0.25 -17.89 39.24
C HIS A 14 1.49 -17.86 38.36
N ALA A 15 1.97 -19.04 38.01
CA ALA A 15 2.95 -19.22 36.93
C ALA A 15 2.29 -18.71 35.64
N ALA A 16 2.88 -17.70 35.00
CA ALA A 16 2.54 -17.29 33.65
C ALA A 16 2.70 -18.48 32.73
N PRO A 17 1.78 -18.75 31.79
CA PRO A 17 1.92 -19.84 30.85
C PRO A 17 3.15 -19.58 29.97
N SER A 18 4.16 -20.44 30.07
CA SER A 18 5.27 -20.52 29.13
C SER A 18 4.78 -21.19 27.85
N SER A 19 4.03 -20.50 27.00
CA SER A 19 3.72 -21.00 25.69
C SER A 19 4.94 -20.80 24.79
N THR A 20 5.64 -21.90 24.49
CA THR A 20 6.68 -21.98 23.48
C THR A 20 6.10 -22.01 22.05
N GLU A 21 4.78 -21.89 21.91
CA GLU A 21 4.09 -21.90 20.63
C GLU A 21 4.21 -20.54 19.95
N LYS A 22 4.54 -20.61 18.63
CA LYS A 22 4.64 -19.44 17.79
C LYS A 22 3.24 -18.84 17.58
N PRO A 23 3.03 -17.52 17.77
CA PRO A 23 1.74 -16.94 17.51
C PRO A 23 1.32 -17.12 16.05
N THR A 24 0.05 -17.46 15.86
CA THR A 24 -0.57 -17.62 14.55
C THR A 24 -1.34 -16.35 14.16
N VAL A 25 -1.06 -15.82 12.98
CA VAL A 25 -1.69 -14.60 12.48
C VAL A 25 -2.33 -14.86 11.11
N THR A 26 -3.62 -14.54 10.98
CA THR A 26 -4.30 -14.65 9.70
C THR A 26 -4.53 -13.27 9.11
N PHE A 27 -3.93 -13.02 7.94
CA PHE A 27 -4.18 -11.83 7.12
C PHE A 27 -5.31 -12.11 6.13
N CYS A 28 -6.24 -11.16 5.98
CA CYS A 28 -7.27 -11.25 4.94
C CYS A 28 -7.15 -10.06 3.99
N SER A 29 -6.95 -10.34 2.71
CA SER A 29 -6.73 -9.32 1.68
C SER A 29 -7.42 -9.71 0.37
N TYR A 30 -7.26 -8.90 -0.66
CA TYR A 30 -7.65 -9.30 -2.01
C TYR A 30 -6.42 -9.37 -2.94
N ASP A 31 -6.55 -10.13 -4.02
CA ASP A 31 -5.57 -10.17 -5.09
C ASP A 31 -6.29 -10.28 -6.44
N LYS A 32 -5.69 -9.78 -7.49
CA LYS A 32 -6.24 -9.87 -8.85
C LYS A 32 -5.11 -9.95 -9.89
N PRO A 33 -5.38 -10.57 -11.05
CA PRO A 33 -4.43 -10.55 -12.17
C PRO A 33 -4.00 -9.13 -12.53
N GLY A 34 -2.72 -8.91 -12.78
CA GLY A 34 -2.18 -7.61 -13.15
C GLY A 34 -2.15 -6.58 -12.02
N SER A 35 -2.46 -6.95 -10.77
CA SER A 35 -2.43 -6.04 -9.63
C SER A 35 -1.00 -5.63 -9.31
N VAL A 36 -0.70 -4.35 -9.48
CA VAL A 36 0.57 -3.73 -9.09
C VAL A 36 0.25 -2.56 -8.18
N GLY A 37 0.70 -2.62 -6.93
CA GLY A 37 0.47 -1.54 -5.99
C GLY A 37 1.19 -1.75 -4.67
N GLY A 38 1.54 -0.64 -4.02
CA GLY A 38 2.29 -0.65 -2.77
C GLY A 38 1.73 -1.56 -1.67
N PRO A 39 0.44 -1.48 -1.32
CA PRO A 39 -0.16 -2.31 -0.27
C PRO A 39 -0.13 -3.82 -0.54
N PHE A 40 -0.12 -4.25 -1.82
CA PHE A 40 -0.03 -5.66 -2.20
C PHE A 40 1.40 -6.17 -2.12
N SER A 41 2.34 -5.44 -2.70
CA SER A 41 3.75 -5.80 -2.68
C SER A 41 4.33 -5.79 -1.26
N TRP A 42 3.80 -4.92 -0.39
CA TRP A 42 4.16 -4.86 1.02
C TRP A 42 3.86 -6.18 1.75
N LEU A 43 2.66 -6.74 1.61
CA LEU A 43 2.28 -7.98 2.30
C LEU A 43 3.22 -9.14 1.91
N ARG A 44 3.52 -9.27 0.61
CA ARG A 44 4.46 -10.30 0.12
C ARG A 44 5.87 -10.14 0.71
N ARG A 45 6.32 -8.92 0.97
CA ARG A 45 7.64 -8.65 1.59
C ARG A 45 7.61 -8.88 3.09
N LEU A 46 6.52 -8.55 3.77
CA LEU A 46 6.42 -8.63 5.22
C LEU A 46 6.34 -10.06 5.74
N LEU A 47 5.54 -10.93 5.12
CA LEU A 47 5.26 -12.26 5.69
C LEU A 47 6.50 -13.15 5.86
N PRO A 48 7.46 -13.22 4.90
CA PRO A 48 8.70 -13.96 5.12
C PRO A 48 9.52 -13.43 6.32
N LEU A 49 9.52 -12.11 6.51
CA LEU A 49 10.23 -11.47 7.61
C LEU A 49 9.57 -11.75 8.98
N LEU A 50 8.24 -11.84 9.03
CA LEU A 50 7.49 -12.23 10.23
C LEU A 50 7.74 -13.71 10.57
N ARG A 51 7.77 -14.60 9.57
CA ARG A 51 8.13 -16.01 9.77
C ARG A 51 9.52 -16.15 10.41
N ASN A 52 10.49 -15.36 9.95
CA ASN A 52 11.84 -15.34 10.53
C ASN A 52 11.88 -14.81 11.97
N ARG A 53 10.81 -14.11 12.41
CA ARG A 53 10.62 -13.59 13.77
C ARG A 53 9.71 -14.47 14.63
N GLY A 54 9.48 -15.70 14.17
CA GLY A 54 8.74 -16.71 14.93
C GLY A 54 7.21 -16.53 14.89
N ILE A 55 6.66 -15.82 13.89
CA ILE A 55 5.23 -15.66 13.70
C ILE A 55 4.77 -16.56 12.55
N GLU A 56 3.80 -17.43 12.80
CA GLU A 56 3.16 -18.22 11.76
C GLU A 56 2.06 -17.42 11.07
N CYS A 57 2.24 -17.18 9.78
CA CYS A 57 1.31 -16.37 8.99
C CYS A 57 0.50 -17.24 8.03
N ARG A 58 -0.81 -16.99 7.99
CA ARG A 58 -1.76 -17.53 7.01
C ARG A 58 -2.44 -16.39 6.28
N CYS A 59 -2.95 -16.66 5.08
CA CYS A 59 -3.61 -15.68 4.26
C CYS A 59 -4.96 -16.17 3.73
N LEU A 60 -5.95 -15.30 3.83
CA LEU A 60 -7.25 -15.44 3.17
C LEU A 60 -7.32 -14.40 2.06
N PHE A 61 -7.50 -14.86 0.82
CA PHE A 61 -7.59 -13.95 -0.32
C PHE A 61 -8.96 -14.03 -0.98
N LEU A 62 -9.53 -12.87 -1.20
CA LEU A 62 -10.70 -12.71 -2.05
C LEU A 62 -10.19 -12.30 -3.44
N THR A 63 -10.59 -13.04 -4.46
CA THR A 63 -10.20 -12.77 -5.86
C THR A 63 -11.43 -12.47 -6.69
N HIS A 64 -11.25 -11.74 -7.78
CA HIS A 64 -12.28 -11.45 -8.75
C HIS A 64 -11.90 -12.07 -10.11
N PHE A 65 -12.89 -12.44 -10.91
CA PHE A 65 -12.70 -12.97 -12.28
C PHE A 65 -11.92 -14.30 -12.39
N GLY A 66 -11.99 -15.15 -11.35
CA GLY A 66 -11.51 -16.54 -11.43
C GLY A 66 -10.00 -16.72 -11.54
N GLY A 67 -9.21 -15.66 -11.27
CA GLY A 67 -7.76 -15.74 -11.35
C GLY A 67 -7.07 -15.31 -10.06
N THR A 68 -5.96 -15.97 -9.72
CA THR A 68 -5.04 -15.51 -8.69
C THR A 68 -4.09 -14.46 -9.25
N GLY A 69 -3.83 -13.42 -8.47
CA GLY A 69 -2.82 -12.40 -8.81
C GLY A 69 -1.40 -12.81 -8.38
N PRO A 70 -0.45 -11.92 -8.62
CA PRO A 70 0.97 -12.20 -8.35
C PRO A 70 1.30 -12.32 -6.85
N VAL A 71 0.47 -11.78 -5.96
CA VAL A 71 0.70 -11.85 -4.51
C VAL A 71 0.43 -13.25 -4.01
N VAL A 72 -0.73 -13.84 -4.37
CA VAL A 72 -1.09 -15.22 -3.99
C VAL A 72 -0.07 -16.19 -4.56
N ALA A 73 0.22 -16.10 -5.87
CA ALA A 73 1.19 -16.99 -6.51
C ALA A 73 2.58 -16.93 -5.84
N GLY A 74 3.04 -15.73 -5.50
CA GLY A 74 4.32 -15.55 -4.84
C GLY A 74 4.34 -16.11 -3.42
N LEU A 75 3.31 -15.84 -2.60
CA LEU A 75 3.24 -16.34 -1.23
C LEU A 75 3.09 -17.87 -1.18
N GLN A 76 2.31 -18.47 -2.09
CA GLN A 76 2.22 -19.94 -2.21
C GLN A 76 3.56 -20.55 -2.62
N GLY A 77 4.28 -19.91 -3.55
CA GLY A 77 5.63 -20.30 -3.94
C GLY A 77 6.63 -20.24 -2.78
N ASP A 78 6.46 -19.30 -1.86
CA ASP A 78 7.26 -19.16 -0.64
C ASP A 78 6.76 -20.10 0.51
N GLY A 79 5.78 -20.98 0.24
CA GLY A 79 5.25 -21.96 1.18
C GLY A 79 4.35 -21.40 2.28
N PHE A 80 3.61 -20.32 2.00
CA PHE A 80 2.58 -19.81 2.90
C PHE A 80 1.23 -20.48 2.64
N ASP A 81 0.47 -20.77 3.70
CA ASP A 81 -0.93 -21.23 3.59
C ASP A 81 -1.80 -20.06 3.12
N CYS A 82 -2.19 -20.11 1.84
CA CYS A 82 -3.04 -19.11 1.21
C CYS A 82 -4.34 -19.78 0.75
N ARG A 83 -5.45 -19.46 1.44
CA ARG A 83 -6.79 -19.86 1.04
C ARG A 83 -7.39 -18.79 0.15
N VAL A 84 -7.98 -19.20 -0.95
CA VAL A 84 -8.48 -18.29 -1.98
C VAL A 84 -9.94 -18.59 -2.26
N VAL A 85 -10.77 -17.55 -2.33
CA VAL A 85 -12.14 -17.64 -2.82
C VAL A 85 -12.37 -16.65 -3.94
N ASN A 86 -13.07 -17.09 -4.96
CA ASN A 86 -13.60 -16.16 -5.96
C ASN A 86 -14.76 -15.38 -5.34
N CYS A 87 -14.65 -14.05 -5.29
CA CYS A 87 -15.67 -13.19 -4.67
C CYS A 87 -17.01 -13.36 -5.36
N HIS A 88 -18.00 -13.74 -4.58
CA HIS A 88 -19.40 -13.64 -4.94
C HIS A 88 -19.91 -12.21 -4.68
N ASP A 89 -20.98 -11.81 -5.37
CA ASP A 89 -21.51 -10.44 -5.35
C ASP A 89 -22.01 -9.95 -4.00
N ARG A 90 -22.18 -10.84 -3.00
CA ARG A 90 -22.79 -10.50 -1.70
C ARG A 90 -21.72 -10.46 -0.59
N THR A 91 -21.54 -9.29 -0.01
CA THR A 91 -20.64 -9.08 1.16
C THR A 91 -20.92 -10.07 2.31
N VAL A 92 -22.19 -10.45 2.54
CA VAL A 92 -22.58 -11.43 3.58
C VAL A 92 -21.94 -12.80 3.33
N ASP A 93 -21.88 -13.25 2.08
CA ASP A 93 -21.33 -14.57 1.74
C ASP A 93 -19.79 -14.54 1.85
N GLN A 94 -19.16 -13.43 1.51
CA GLN A 94 -17.72 -13.21 1.76
C GLN A 94 -17.39 -13.24 3.25
N VAL A 95 -18.17 -12.53 4.08
CA VAL A 95 -18.02 -12.54 5.54
C VAL A 95 -18.19 -13.96 6.08
N ARG A 96 -19.19 -14.71 5.61
CA ARG A 96 -19.42 -16.10 6.03
C ARG A 96 -18.22 -16.97 5.72
N TRP A 97 -17.72 -16.93 4.50
CA TRP A 97 -16.54 -17.71 4.09
C TRP A 97 -15.32 -17.39 4.97
N ILE A 98 -15.03 -16.09 5.20
CA ILE A 98 -13.93 -15.68 6.09
C ILE A 98 -14.10 -16.29 7.48
N LEU A 99 -15.28 -16.20 8.07
CA LEU A 99 -15.57 -16.73 9.40
C LEU A 99 -15.44 -18.25 9.45
N GLU A 100 -15.85 -18.98 8.42
CA GLU A 100 -15.69 -20.43 8.30
C GLU A 100 -14.21 -20.83 8.24
N GLN A 101 -13.38 -20.11 7.47
CA GLN A 101 -11.95 -20.36 7.44
C GLN A 101 -11.27 -20.07 8.79
N LEU A 102 -11.67 -19.01 9.48
CA LEU A 102 -11.16 -18.68 10.82
C LEU A 102 -11.67 -19.66 11.89
N GLN A 103 -12.86 -20.23 11.74
CA GLN A 103 -13.38 -21.26 12.63
C GLN A 103 -12.63 -22.60 12.47
N GLU A 104 -12.28 -22.97 11.24
CA GLU A 104 -11.49 -24.17 10.93
C GLU A 104 -10.09 -24.07 11.54
N ASN A 105 -9.48 -22.88 11.45
CA ASN A 105 -8.13 -22.62 11.96
C ASN A 105 -8.10 -21.26 12.69
N PRO A 106 -8.50 -21.20 13.98
CA PRO A 106 -8.55 -19.97 14.75
C PRO A 106 -7.13 -19.38 14.94
N PRO A 107 -6.88 -18.12 14.53
CA PRO A 107 -5.60 -17.46 14.76
C PRO A 107 -5.54 -16.82 16.15
N ASP A 108 -4.33 -16.49 16.60
CA ASP A 108 -4.14 -15.62 17.78
C ASP A 108 -4.43 -14.16 17.46
N VAL A 109 -4.25 -13.74 16.20
CA VAL A 109 -4.54 -12.38 15.73
C VAL A 109 -5.12 -12.43 14.32
N PHE A 110 -6.17 -11.66 14.08
CA PHE A 110 -6.76 -11.48 12.75
C PHE A 110 -6.46 -10.09 12.20
N VAL A 111 -5.97 -10.00 10.96
CA VAL A 111 -5.58 -8.75 10.29
C VAL A 111 -6.42 -8.53 9.04
N PRO A 112 -7.57 -7.83 9.11
CA PRO A 112 -8.30 -7.38 7.94
C PRO A 112 -7.49 -6.32 7.19
N ASN A 113 -7.29 -6.52 5.88
CA ASN A 113 -6.53 -5.65 5.02
C ASN A 113 -7.21 -5.47 3.65
N LEU A 114 -7.50 -4.24 3.26
CA LEU A 114 -8.05 -3.86 1.94
C LEU A 114 -9.46 -4.41 1.60
N VAL A 115 -10.05 -5.24 2.43
CA VAL A 115 -11.30 -5.95 2.14
C VAL A 115 -12.37 -5.59 3.17
N VAL A 116 -13.44 -4.93 2.74
CA VAL A 116 -14.54 -4.48 3.64
C VAL A 116 -15.20 -5.66 4.35
N SER A 117 -15.40 -6.78 3.67
CA SER A 117 -15.97 -7.99 4.28
C SER A 117 -15.07 -8.54 5.40
N ALA A 118 -13.75 -8.40 5.32
CA ALA A 118 -12.83 -8.77 6.40
C ALA A 118 -12.95 -7.85 7.62
N TYR A 119 -13.13 -6.56 7.41
CA TYR A 119 -13.41 -5.62 8.50
C TYR A 119 -14.74 -5.93 9.18
N HIS A 120 -15.79 -6.28 8.43
CA HIS A 120 -17.05 -6.74 9.02
C HIS A 120 -16.89 -8.06 9.78
N ALA A 121 -16.12 -9.03 9.25
CA ALA A 121 -15.84 -10.30 9.93
C ALA A 121 -15.14 -10.10 11.28
N ALA A 122 -14.29 -9.07 11.41
CA ALA A 122 -13.54 -8.74 12.61
C ALA A 122 -14.43 -8.57 13.87
N ARG A 123 -15.70 -8.15 13.70
CA ARG A 123 -16.67 -8.07 14.79
C ARG A 123 -16.82 -9.39 15.55
N TRP A 124 -17.06 -10.48 14.84
CA TRP A 124 -17.28 -11.80 15.45
C TRP A 124 -15.98 -12.41 15.96
N VAL A 125 -14.89 -12.15 15.27
CA VAL A 125 -13.53 -12.57 15.66
C VAL A 125 -13.16 -11.92 17.00
N ARG A 126 -13.36 -10.60 17.11
CA ARG A 126 -13.12 -9.87 18.36
C ARG A 126 -14.05 -10.31 19.49
N ALA A 127 -15.33 -10.57 19.19
CA ALA A 127 -16.30 -11.08 20.17
C ALA A 127 -15.91 -12.47 20.72
N ALA A 128 -15.15 -13.26 19.96
CA ALA A 128 -14.58 -14.53 20.40
C ALA A 128 -13.25 -14.37 21.17
N GLY A 129 -12.83 -13.15 21.49
CA GLY A 129 -11.61 -12.87 22.23
C GLY A 129 -10.33 -12.92 21.40
N ILE A 130 -10.43 -12.94 20.07
CA ILE A 130 -9.28 -12.87 19.15
C ILE A 130 -9.04 -11.41 18.75
N PRO A 131 -7.90 -10.81 19.07
CA PRO A 131 -7.58 -9.45 18.71
C PRO A 131 -7.59 -9.22 17.19
N THR A 132 -8.05 -8.03 16.80
CA THR A 132 -8.16 -7.63 15.39
C THR A 132 -7.33 -6.38 15.11
N VAL A 133 -6.53 -6.40 14.04
CA VAL A 133 -5.58 -5.34 13.68
C VAL A 133 -5.87 -4.82 12.28
N GLY A 134 -6.48 -3.64 12.15
CA GLY A 134 -6.67 -2.99 10.85
C GLY A 134 -5.47 -2.16 10.40
N ILE A 135 -5.43 -1.85 9.11
CA ILE A 135 -4.32 -1.08 8.52
C ILE A 135 -4.89 0.07 7.69
N LEU A 136 -4.35 1.27 7.89
CA LEU A 136 -4.64 2.46 7.09
C LEU A 136 -3.45 2.76 6.18
N HIS A 137 -3.66 2.58 4.87
CA HIS A 137 -2.62 2.70 3.84
C HIS A 137 -2.59 4.07 3.17
N SER A 138 -3.67 4.85 3.25
CA SER A 138 -3.82 6.13 2.57
C SER A 138 -4.77 7.06 3.33
N ASP A 139 -4.80 8.33 2.94
CA ASP A 139 -5.69 9.38 3.44
C ASP A 139 -6.81 9.67 2.41
N ASP A 140 -7.40 8.63 1.83
CA ASP A 140 -8.49 8.75 0.89
C ASP A 140 -9.87 8.48 1.52
N LEU A 141 -10.92 8.68 0.74
CA LEU A 141 -12.31 8.49 1.20
C LEU A 141 -12.60 7.06 1.67
N TYR A 142 -11.93 6.05 1.09
CA TYR A 142 -12.09 4.68 1.50
C TYR A 142 -11.57 4.48 2.93
N TYR A 143 -10.35 4.94 3.22
CA TYR A 143 -9.77 4.80 4.57
C TYR A 143 -10.43 5.73 5.59
N SER A 144 -10.96 6.87 5.18
CA SER A 144 -11.81 7.70 6.03
C SER A 144 -13.08 6.92 6.44
N ALA A 145 -13.72 6.23 5.50
CA ALA A 145 -14.90 5.41 5.79
C ALA A 145 -14.56 4.17 6.66
N ILE A 146 -13.39 3.53 6.46
CA ILE A 146 -12.88 2.48 7.34
C ILE A 146 -12.71 3.00 8.77
N GLN A 147 -12.14 4.19 8.95
CA GLN A 147 -12.00 4.82 10.26
C GLN A 147 -13.36 5.08 10.89
N ASP A 148 -14.30 5.69 10.15
CA ASP A 148 -15.62 6.05 10.65
C ASP A 148 -16.40 4.84 11.14
N GLU A 149 -16.32 3.71 10.46
CA GLU A 149 -17.09 2.51 10.78
C GLU A 149 -16.36 1.59 11.78
N PHE A 150 -15.06 1.36 11.60
CA PHE A 150 -14.34 0.31 12.34
C PHE A 150 -13.33 0.84 13.40
N VAL A 151 -13.17 2.15 13.51
CA VAL A 151 -12.37 2.77 14.58
C VAL A 151 -13.24 3.62 15.50
N PHE A 152 -14.13 4.44 14.93
CA PHE A 152 -14.95 5.40 15.67
C PHE A 152 -16.42 5.00 15.74
N GLY A 153 -16.87 4.06 14.92
CA GLY A 153 -18.26 3.63 14.83
C GLY A 153 -18.78 2.87 16.05
N ASN A 154 -19.76 2.03 15.86
CA ASN A 154 -20.36 1.22 16.91
C ASN A 154 -19.30 0.34 17.59
N SER A 155 -19.34 0.24 18.92
CA SER A 155 -18.38 -0.53 19.74
C SER A 155 -18.20 -1.98 19.26
N ASP A 156 -19.26 -2.61 18.77
CA ASP A 156 -19.23 -3.96 18.23
C ASP A 156 -18.37 -4.11 16.98
N LEU A 157 -18.24 -3.04 16.18
CA LEU A 157 -17.48 -3.04 14.92
C LEU A 157 -16.03 -2.63 15.10
N ARG A 158 -15.69 -2.01 16.25
CA ARG A 158 -14.35 -1.47 16.46
C ARG A 158 -13.29 -2.56 16.47
N LEU A 159 -12.17 -2.25 15.84
CA LEU A 159 -10.96 -3.07 15.85
C LEU A 159 -10.25 -2.96 17.21
N SER A 160 -9.51 -3.99 17.60
CA SER A 160 -8.66 -3.94 18.80
C SER A 160 -7.50 -2.97 18.64
N SER A 161 -6.93 -2.90 17.42
CA SER A 161 -5.94 -1.89 17.08
C SER A 161 -6.01 -1.49 15.61
N VAL A 162 -5.44 -0.32 15.30
CA VAL A 162 -5.25 0.16 13.94
C VAL A 162 -3.81 0.62 13.75
N VAL A 163 -3.18 0.12 12.69
CA VAL A 163 -1.84 0.50 12.24
C VAL A 163 -1.96 1.57 11.18
N CYS A 164 -1.31 2.71 11.40
CA CYS A 164 -1.17 3.80 10.45
C CYS A 164 0.20 3.73 9.79
N VAL A 165 0.27 3.80 8.46
CA VAL A 165 1.56 3.71 7.75
C VAL A 165 2.37 5.00 7.81
N SER A 166 1.78 6.12 8.21
CA SER A 166 2.46 7.42 8.33
C SER A 166 2.10 8.14 9.62
N ARG A 167 2.94 9.11 10.02
CA ARG A 167 2.69 9.99 11.18
C ARG A 167 1.45 10.85 10.99
N GLU A 168 1.24 11.32 9.77
CA GLU A 168 0.06 12.11 9.44
C GLU A 168 -1.23 11.32 9.69
N LEU A 169 -1.33 10.08 9.19
CA LEU A 169 -2.47 9.21 9.44
C LEU A 169 -2.64 8.89 10.93
N GLU A 170 -1.56 8.60 11.64
CA GLU A 170 -1.63 8.36 13.08
C GLU A 170 -2.16 9.57 13.84
N GLN A 171 -1.67 10.77 13.51
CA GLN A 171 -2.09 12.02 14.13
C GLN A 171 -3.57 12.31 13.87
N GLN A 172 -4.04 12.13 12.65
CA GLN A 172 -5.44 12.29 12.29
C GLN A 172 -6.35 11.38 13.12
N VAL A 173 -6.00 10.09 13.23
CA VAL A 173 -6.78 9.14 14.03
C VAL A 173 -6.74 9.51 15.52
N ARG A 174 -5.57 9.86 16.08
CA ARG A 174 -5.43 10.24 17.49
C ARG A 174 -6.18 11.51 17.86
N LEU A 175 -6.23 12.50 16.96
CA LEU A 175 -6.99 13.75 17.18
C LEU A 175 -8.49 13.50 17.35
N ARG A 176 -9.03 12.46 16.72
CA ARG A 176 -10.44 12.03 16.87
C ARG A 176 -10.71 11.24 18.15
N ARG A 177 -9.70 10.94 18.98
CA ARG A 177 -9.77 10.30 20.30
C ARG A 177 -10.51 8.96 20.28
N PRO A 178 -9.97 7.92 19.62
CA PRO A 178 -10.57 6.57 19.66
C PRO A 178 -10.60 6.05 21.11
N SER A 179 -11.70 5.41 21.51
CA SER A 179 -11.88 4.96 22.91
C SER A 179 -11.34 3.55 23.16
N ASP A 180 -11.62 2.61 22.23
CA ASP A 180 -11.34 1.18 22.47
C ASP A 180 -10.36 0.57 21.47
N THR A 181 -9.89 1.37 20.52
CA THR A 181 -8.95 0.95 19.47
C THR A 181 -7.57 1.52 19.76
N LYS A 182 -6.57 0.66 19.95
CA LYS A 182 -5.17 1.09 20.06
C LYS A 182 -4.68 1.63 18.74
N VAL A 183 -4.10 2.82 18.72
CA VAL A 183 -3.55 3.45 17.51
C VAL A 183 -2.04 3.43 17.58
N LEU A 184 -1.39 2.98 16.52
CA LEU A 184 0.07 2.97 16.43
C LEU A 184 0.52 3.21 14.98
N ARG A 185 1.75 3.71 14.85
CA ARG A 185 2.40 3.86 13.54
C ARG A 185 3.37 2.70 13.32
N ILE A 186 3.20 2.00 12.18
CA ILE A 186 4.21 1.09 11.64
C ILE A 186 4.37 1.43 10.17
N PRO A 187 5.47 2.09 9.77
CA PRO A 187 5.69 2.49 8.38
C PRO A 187 5.97 1.28 7.49
N TYR A 188 5.80 1.45 6.20
CA TYR A 188 6.32 0.49 5.25
C TYR A 188 7.84 0.37 5.35
N GLY A 189 8.33 -0.85 5.15
CA GLY A 189 9.74 -1.13 5.01
C GLY A 189 10.09 -1.52 3.58
N VAL A 190 11.25 -1.09 3.12
CA VAL A 190 11.82 -1.45 1.81
C VAL A 190 13.19 -2.08 1.97
N GLY A 191 13.59 -2.90 0.98
CA GLY A 191 14.94 -3.42 0.89
C GLY A 191 15.92 -2.27 0.63
N VAL A 192 17.07 -2.34 1.26
CA VAL A 192 18.16 -1.38 1.03
C VAL A 192 19.25 -2.12 0.23
N PRO A 193 19.53 -1.75 -1.02
CA PRO A 193 20.58 -2.42 -1.81
C PRO A 193 21.97 -2.07 -1.26
N ASP A 194 22.95 -2.94 -1.49
CA ASP A 194 24.34 -2.71 -1.03
C ASP A 194 24.99 -1.51 -1.75
N SER A 195 24.63 -1.31 -3.02
CA SER A 195 25.09 -0.19 -3.84
C SER A 195 24.14 1.02 -3.75
N SER A 196 24.66 2.19 -4.08
CA SER A 196 23.88 3.42 -4.19
C SER A 196 24.19 4.17 -5.49
N VAL A 197 23.31 5.09 -5.86
CA VAL A 197 23.47 5.95 -7.01
C VAL A 197 24.77 6.78 -6.88
N THR A 198 25.55 6.81 -7.96
CA THR A 198 26.71 7.68 -8.09
C THR A 198 26.43 8.71 -9.17
N PRO A 199 26.06 9.96 -8.80
CA PRO A 199 25.76 11.00 -9.77
C PRO A 199 27.01 11.41 -10.58
N THR A 200 26.81 11.74 -11.87
CA THR A 200 27.89 12.19 -12.78
C THR A 200 27.56 13.55 -13.41
N ALA A 201 28.56 14.30 -13.83
CA ALA A 201 28.35 15.62 -14.39
C ALA A 201 27.68 15.62 -15.78
N ASN A 202 27.89 14.56 -16.55
CA ASN A 202 27.50 14.50 -17.96
C ASN A 202 26.11 13.90 -18.18
N ARG A 203 25.38 13.52 -17.10
CA ARG A 203 24.08 12.90 -17.16
C ARG A 203 23.22 13.35 -15.98
N PHE A 204 21.94 13.57 -16.25
CA PHE A 204 20.95 13.89 -15.24
C PHE A 204 19.70 13.04 -15.46
N ARG A 205 19.60 11.92 -14.75
CA ARG A 205 18.58 10.91 -14.97
C ARG A 205 17.48 11.00 -13.93
N ILE A 206 16.27 11.13 -14.41
CA ILE A 206 15.07 11.35 -13.59
C ILE A 206 14.14 10.16 -13.76
N ALA A 207 13.69 9.57 -12.67
CA ALA A 207 12.70 8.53 -12.65
C ALA A 207 11.33 9.04 -12.13
N TYR A 208 10.27 8.53 -12.70
CA TYR A 208 8.96 8.45 -12.10
C TYR A 208 8.62 6.96 -11.89
N VAL A 209 8.09 6.59 -10.72
CA VAL A 209 7.63 5.24 -10.44
C VAL A 209 6.25 5.29 -9.80
N GLY A 210 5.24 4.74 -10.48
CA GLY A 210 3.90 4.75 -9.94
C GLY A 210 2.82 4.36 -10.93
N ARG A 211 1.59 4.22 -10.43
CA ARG A 211 0.42 3.99 -11.26
C ARG A 211 0.18 5.17 -12.19
N LEU A 212 -0.05 4.91 -13.48
CA LEU A 212 -0.41 5.93 -14.46
C LEU A 212 -1.89 6.29 -14.31
N ALA A 213 -2.20 7.19 -13.37
CA ALA A 213 -3.56 7.62 -13.04
C ALA A 213 -3.60 9.11 -12.71
N ASP A 214 -4.50 9.86 -13.32
CA ASP A 214 -4.63 11.30 -13.10
C ASP A 214 -5.35 11.65 -11.80
N GLU A 215 -6.24 10.79 -11.32
CA GLU A 215 -7.03 11.04 -10.10
C GLU A 215 -6.16 11.38 -8.87
N GLN A 216 -5.02 10.71 -8.71
CA GLN A 216 -4.12 10.87 -7.58
C GLN A 216 -2.73 11.32 -8.01
N LYS A 217 -2.16 10.63 -8.99
CA LYS A 217 -0.76 10.80 -9.40
C LYS A 217 -0.55 11.97 -10.35
N ARG A 218 -1.64 12.53 -10.90
CA ARG A 218 -1.59 13.64 -11.86
C ARG A 218 -0.59 13.37 -12.97
N ILE A 219 -0.66 12.13 -13.54
CA ILE A 219 0.37 11.64 -14.44
C ILE A 219 0.46 12.45 -15.73
N SER A 220 -0.66 12.98 -16.24
CA SER A 220 -0.67 13.85 -17.42
C SER A 220 0.09 15.15 -17.15
N ASP A 221 -0.18 15.81 -16.02
CA ASP A 221 0.52 17.04 -15.62
C ASP A 221 1.99 16.75 -15.31
N THR A 222 2.28 15.63 -14.63
CA THR A 222 3.64 15.18 -14.34
C THR A 222 4.44 14.93 -15.62
N THR A 223 3.83 14.30 -16.63
CA THR A 223 4.47 14.03 -17.93
C THR A 223 4.82 15.33 -18.64
N ARG A 224 3.89 16.29 -18.71
CA ARG A 224 4.15 17.62 -19.32
C ARG A 224 5.24 18.38 -18.58
N ALA A 225 5.21 18.38 -17.25
CA ALA A 225 6.24 19.00 -16.44
C ALA A 225 7.65 18.42 -16.69
N LEU A 226 7.75 17.10 -16.86
CA LEU A 226 9.01 16.43 -17.17
C LEU A 226 9.45 16.65 -18.61
N ILE A 227 8.54 16.84 -19.57
CA ILE A 227 8.84 17.31 -20.93
C ILE A 227 9.50 18.69 -20.88
N GLU A 228 8.97 19.63 -20.10
CA GLU A 228 9.56 20.96 -19.94
C GLU A 228 10.95 20.90 -19.27
N VAL A 229 11.16 19.97 -18.34
CA VAL A 229 12.48 19.71 -17.75
C VAL A 229 13.46 19.24 -18.83
N CYS A 230 13.09 18.30 -19.72
CA CYS A 230 13.94 17.84 -20.82
C CYS A 230 14.24 18.94 -21.82
N ARG A 231 13.30 19.85 -22.11
CA ARG A 231 13.51 21.01 -22.98
C ARG A 231 14.51 22.02 -22.40
N ALA A 232 14.45 22.21 -21.09
CA ALA A 232 15.23 23.24 -20.40
C ALA A 232 16.59 22.75 -19.88
N ILE A 233 16.84 21.46 -19.86
CA ILE A 233 18.05 20.82 -19.34
C ILE A 233 18.50 19.75 -20.35
N PRO A 234 19.45 20.09 -21.25
CA PRO A 234 19.83 19.19 -22.35
C PRO A 234 20.40 17.83 -21.93
N GLU A 235 21.01 17.75 -20.74
CA GLU A 235 21.55 16.52 -20.16
C GLU A 235 20.51 15.67 -19.41
N ALA A 236 19.24 16.12 -19.32
CA ALA A 236 18.19 15.40 -18.61
C ALA A 236 17.66 14.24 -19.46
N GLU A 237 17.60 13.06 -18.85
CA GLU A 237 16.95 11.85 -19.37
C GLU A 237 15.84 11.46 -18.39
N VAL A 238 14.63 11.13 -18.89
CA VAL A 238 13.49 10.78 -18.06
C VAL A 238 12.99 9.37 -18.38
N ALA A 239 12.73 8.58 -17.33
CA ALA A 239 12.09 7.28 -17.43
C ALA A 239 10.80 7.24 -16.58
N LEU A 240 9.68 6.89 -17.21
CA LEU A 240 8.37 6.72 -16.56
C LEU A 240 8.11 5.23 -16.39
N PHE A 241 8.19 4.73 -15.15
CA PHE A 241 7.92 3.34 -14.80
C PHE A 241 6.51 3.21 -14.23
N GLY A 242 5.74 2.32 -14.79
CA GLY A 242 4.40 1.99 -14.32
C GLY A 242 3.40 1.73 -15.44
N ASP A 243 2.18 1.42 -15.03
CA ASP A 243 1.03 1.21 -15.89
C ASP A 243 -0.23 1.72 -15.19
N GLY A 244 -1.32 1.88 -15.93
CA GLY A 244 -2.56 2.37 -15.34
C GLY A 244 -3.59 2.85 -16.35
N PRO A 245 -4.76 3.31 -15.87
CA PRO A 245 -5.88 3.69 -16.74
C PRO A 245 -5.55 4.83 -17.71
N ASP A 246 -4.64 5.73 -17.32
CA ASP A 246 -4.27 6.90 -18.13
C ASP A 246 -3.01 6.70 -18.99
N ARG A 247 -2.55 5.43 -19.16
CA ARG A 247 -1.40 5.12 -20.01
C ARG A 247 -1.55 5.65 -21.42
N ALA A 248 -2.71 5.43 -22.06
CA ALA A 248 -2.96 5.90 -23.42
C ALA A 248 -2.86 7.43 -23.54
N ASN A 249 -3.31 8.17 -22.51
CA ASN A 249 -3.17 9.62 -22.47
C ASN A 249 -1.70 10.05 -22.33
N VAL A 250 -0.90 9.36 -21.52
CA VAL A 250 0.56 9.60 -21.42
C VAL A 250 1.24 9.37 -22.78
N GLU A 251 0.90 8.29 -23.50
CA GLU A 251 1.44 7.99 -24.83
C GLU A 251 1.09 9.10 -25.85
N ILE A 252 -0.14 9.63 -25.81
CA ILE A 252 -0.57 10.75 -26.66
C ILE A 252 0.25 12.02 -26.34
N ILE A 253 0.41 12.36 -25.05
CA ILE A 253 1.20 13.52 -24.62
C ILE A 253 2.65 13.39 -25.08
N LEU A 254 3.26 12.22 -24.91
CA LEU A 254 4.65 11.98 -25.34
C LEU A 254 4.80 12.08 -26.86
N ALA A 255 3.85 11.58 -27.63
CA ALA A 255 3.88 11.67 -29.10
C ALA A 255 3.68 13.10 -29.61
N ALA A 256 2.80 13.89 -28.95
CA ALA A 256 2.48 15.25 -29.39
C ALA A 256 3.50 16.29 -28.88
N GLU A 257 3.93 16.18 -27.62
CA GLU A 257 4.69 17.22 -26.93
C GLU A 257 6.15 16.79 -26.62
N GLY A 258 6.42 15.48 -26.52
CA GLY A 258 7.71 14.90 -26.14
C GLY A 258 8.57 14.39 -27.30
N LEU A 259 8.13 14.57 -28.57
CA LEU A 259 8.82 14.02 -29.72
C LEU A 259 10.27 14.54 -29.83
N GLY A 260 11.24 13.60 -29.93
CA GLY A 260 12.67 13.91 -30.02
C GLY A 260 13.33 14.21 -28.68
N LEU A 261 12.61 14.25 -27.56
CA LEU A 261 13.15 14.44 -26.21
C LEU A 261 13.54 13.10 -25.58
N PRO A 262 14.55 13.08 -24.67
CA PRO A 262 15.00 11.88 -23.98
C PRO A 262 14.07 11.51 -22.80
N ILE A 263 12.79 11.32 -23.09
CA ILE A 263 11.75 10.86 -22.15
C ILE A 263 11.12 9.57 -22.66
N ARG A 264 11.03 8.55 -21.83
CA ARG A 264 10.56 7.21 -22.19
C ARG A 264 9.54 6.68 -21.22
N LEU A 265 8.51 6.02 -21.77
CA LEU A 265 7.55 5.22 -21.01
C LEU A 265 8.04 3.77 -21.00
N GLU A 266 8.59 3.33 -19.86
CA GLU A 266 9.18 1.99 -19.70
C GLU A 266 8.14 0.91 -19.37
N GLY A 267 6.91 1.33 -19.01
CA GLY A 267 5.84 0.42 -18.64
C GLY A 267 6.01 -0.20 -17.25
N ASN A 268 5.31 -1.32 -17.03
CA ASN A 268 5.36 -2.01 -15.74
C ASN A 268 6.65 -2.79 -15.58
N VAL A 269 7.35 -2.54 -14.46
CA VAL A 269 8.58 -3.24 -14.08
C VAL A 269 8.29 -4.15 -12.89
N PRO A 270 8.72 -5.43 -12.92
CA PRO A 270 8.59 -6.31 -11.78
C PRO A 270 9.23 -5.74 -10.51
N ASN A 271 8.59 -5.91 -9.36
CA ASN A 271 9.10 -5.38 -8.09
C ASN A 271 10.54 -5.81 -7.76
N ALA A 272 10.96 -7.00 -8.20
CA ALA A 272 12.32 -7.49 -8.00
C ALA A 272 13.37 -6.70 -8.81
N GLU A 273 12.96 -6.04 -9.90
CA GLU A 273 13.85 -5.31 -10.80
C GLU A 273 13.85 -3.80 -10.56
N ILE A 274 12.85 -3.26 -9.82
CA ILE A 274 12.70 -1.80 -9.70
C ILE A 274 13.92 -1.13 -9.07
N GLN A 275 14.56 -1.76 -8.08
CA GLN A 275 15.76 -1.22 -7.45
C GLN A 275 16.94 -1.15 -8.43
N SER A 276 17.13 -2.17 -9.26
CA SER A 276 18.20 -2.15 -10.29
C SER A 276 18.00 -1.06 -11.33
N ARG A 277 16.73 -0.71 -11.65
CA ARG A 277 16.40 0.43 -12.50
C ARG A 277 16.66 1.76 -11.78
N LEU A 278 16.22 1.87 -10.52
CA LEU A 278 16.40 3.09 -9.71
C LEU A 278 17.88 3.42 -9.46
N LEU A 279 18.73 2.43 -9.28
CA LEU A 279 20.20 2.63 -9.18
C LEU A 279 20.83 3.30 -10.40
N GLN A 280 20.11 3.37 -11.51
CA GLN A 280 20.55 4.05 -12.72
C GLN A 280 20.05 5.51 -12.82
N HIS A 281 19.32 6.03 -11.80
CA HIS A 281 18.70 7.36 -11.84
C HIS A 281 19.18 8.22 -10.68
N ASP A 282 19.37 9.50 -10.93
CA ASP A 282 19.86 10.48 -9.94
C ASP A 282 18.73 11.03 -9.07
N VAL A 283 17.53 11.13 -9.65
CA VAL A 283 16.37 11.79 -9.04
C VAL A 283 15.13 10.92 -9.20
N ILE A 284 14.30 10.90 -8.17
CA ILE A 284 12.90 10.41 -8.23
C ILE A 284 11.95 11.58 -8.08
N THR A 285 10.92 11.66 -8.95
CA THR A 285 9.86 12.66 -8.83
C THR A 285 8.58 12.05 -8.30
N LEU A 286 7.93 12.75 -7.35
CA LEU A 286 6.61 12.42 -6.86
C LEU A 286 5.75 13.68 -6.74
N LEU A 287 4.90 13.88 -7.73
CA LEU A 287 4.11 15.11 -7.90
C LEU A 287 2.60 14.84 -7.73
N SER A 288 2.24 13.86 -6.92
CA SER A 288 0.85 13.46 -6.61
C SER A 288 0.11 14.57 -5.84
N ASP A 289 -1.23 14.53 -5.88
CA ASP A 289 -2.07 15.42 -5.06
C ASP A 289 -2.17 14.94 -3.60
N TYR A 290 -2.14 13.63 -3.38
CA TYR A 290 -2.16 13.02 -2.04
C TYR A 290 -1.43 11.67 -2.02
N GLU A 291 -0.87 11.31 -0.85
CA GLU A 291 -0.19 10.03 -0.58
C GLU A 291 -0.41 9.62 0.87
N GLY A 292 -0.40 8.29 1.12
CA GLY A 292 -0.25 7.76 2.49
C GLY A 292 1.23 7.78 2.90
N LEU A 293 1.95 6.69 2.57
CA LEU A 293 3.41 6.59 2.63
C LEU A 293 3.87 5.96 1.32
N PRO A 294 4.50 6.72 0.40
CA PRO A 294 4.78 6.25 -0.96
C PRO A 294 5.95 5.25 -1.00
N ILE A 295 5.66 3.97 -1.21
CA ILE A 295 6.67 2.90 -1.24
C ILE A 295 7.70 3.14 -2.35
N ALA A 296 7.27 3.57 -3.53
CA ALA A 296 8.19 3.85 -4.64
C ALA A 296 9.22 4.95 -4.30
N LEU A 297 8.82 5.94 -3.50
CA LEU A 297 9.73 6.96 -2.99
C LEU A 297 10.75 6.37 -2.03
N LEU A 298 10.30 5.51 -1.10
CA LEU A 298 11.20 4.80 -0.18
C LEU A 298 12.18 3.91 -0.93
N GLU A 299 11.74 3.18 -1.97
CA GLU A 299 12.61 2.34 -2.80
C GLU A 299 13.68 3.17 -3.53
N ALA A 300 13.32 4.35 -4.05
CA ALA A 300 14.25 5.23 -4.71
C ALA A 300 15.24 5.88 -3.72
N MET A 301 14.77 6.34 -2.57
CA MET A 301 15.60 6.86 -1.50
C MET A 301 16.58 5.79 -0.98
N ALA A 302 16.12 4.53 -0.85
CA ALA A 302 17.00 3.40 -0.51
C ALA A 302 18.14 3.18 -1.50
N CYS A 303 17.92 3.50 -2.78
CA CYS A 303 18.94 3.48 -3.82
C CYS A 303 19.85 4.72 -3.82
N GLY A 304 19.53 5.75 -3.04
CA GLY A 304 20.25 7.03 -3.02
C GLY A 304 19.81 8.02 -4.10
N CYS A 305 18.64 7.81 -4.74
CA CYS A 305 18.04 8.84 -5.59
C CYS A 305 17.60 10.04 -4.75
N VAL A 306 17.80 11.25 -5.27
CA VAL A 306 17.31 12.48 -4.64
C VAL A 306 15.81 12.58 -4.86
N PRO A 307 14.97 12.60 -3.81
CA PRO A 307 13.54 12.84 -3.95
C PRO A 307 13.23 14.30 -4.26
N VAL A 308 12.42 14.54 -5.30
CA VAL A 308 11.81 15.83 -5.61
C VAL A 308 10.30 15.66 -5.56
N CYS A 309 9.67 16.21 -4.53
CA CYS A 309 8.27 15.97 -4.19
C CYS A 309 7.47 17.27 -4.17
N LEU A 310 6.20 17.20 -4.63
CA LEU A 310 5.27 18.28 -4.47
C LEU A 310 4.94 18.46 -2.98
N GLN A 311 4.82 19.70 -2.52
CA GLN A 311 4.35 20.01 -1.18
C GLN A 311 2.91 19.54 -1.03
N MET A 312 2.67 18.57 -0.16
CA MET A 312 1.34 18.03 0.10
C MET A 312 1.22 17.56 1.55
N ARG A 313 0.00 17.50 2.03
CA ARG A 313 -0.32 16.85 3.31
C ARG A 313 -0.34 15.34 3.12
N SER A 314 0.68 14.64 3.63
CA SER A 314 0.86 13.19 3.45
C SER A 314 2.00 12.68 4.34
N GLY A 315 2.43 11.43 4.11
CA GLY A 315 3.67 10.90 4.70
C GLY A 315 4.98 11.47 4.12
N ILE A 316 4.93 12.35 3.09
CA ILE A 316 6.14 12.92 2.49
C ILE A 316 6.95 13.77 3.46
N PRO A 317 6.37 14.68 4.28
CA PRO A 317 7.14 15.50 5.23
C PRO A 317 7.94 14.69 6.26
N GLU A 318 7.57 13.43 6.53
CA GLU A 318 8.37 12.57 7.41
C GLU A 318 9.51 11.85 6.67
N LEU A 319 9.46 11.78 5.34
CA LEU A 319 10.49 11.15 4.50
C LEU A 319 11.51 12.17 3.97
N VAL A 320 11.01 13.31 3.54
CA VAL A 320 11.79 14.31 2.78
C VAL A 320 11.83 15.62 3.54
N GLN A 321 13.00 15.96 4.05
CA GLN A 321 13.30 17.27 4.60
C GLN A 321 13.95 18.12 3.51
N HIS A 322 13.31 19.26 3.19
CA HIS A 322 13.77 20.17 2.14
C HIS A 322 15.22 20.62 2.38
N ASP A 323 16.05 20.56 1.34
CA ASP A 323 17.48 20.87 1.36
C ASP A 323 18.37 20.01 2.28
N VAL A 324 17.81 18.95 2.88
CA VAL A 324 18.55 18.01 3.73
C VAL A 324 18.56 16.60 3.11
N SER A 325 17.40 16.03 2.83
CA SER A 325 17.27 14.70 2.23
C SER A 325 16.51 14.69 0.90
N GLY A 326 16.25 15.87 0.33
CA GLY A 326 15.56 16.04 -0.95
C GLY A 326 15.06 17.44 -1.15
N LEU A 327 14.22 17.65 -2.17
CA LEU A 327 13.62 18.95 -2.46
C LEU A 327 12.10 18.86 -2.44
N ILE A 328 11.47 19.80 -1.75
CA ILE A 328 10.02 20.01 -1.79
C ILE A 328 9.73 21.20 -2.69
N VAL A 329 8.85 21.01 -3.67
CA VAL A 329 8.43 22.02 -4.64
C VAL A 329 6.98 22.41 -4.41
N SER A 330 6.66 23.68 -4.70
CA SER A 330 5.31 24.24 -4.46
C SER A 330 4.33 24.00 -5.60
N ASP A 331 4.84 23.75 -6.78
CA ASP A 331 4.06 23.53 -8.01
C ASP A 331 4.80 22.58 -8.98
N ARG A 332 4.08 22.12 -10.02
CA ARG A 332 4.60 21.20 -11.05
C ARG A 332 5.29 21.93 -12.22
N ASN A 333 5.42 23.25 -12.18
CA ASN A 333 5.96 24.10 -13.24
C ASN A 333 7.28 24.77 -12.82
N ASP A 334 7.20 26.03 -12.43
CA ASP A 334 8.39 26.87 -12.20
C ASP A 334 9.24 26.39 -11.04
N SER A 335 8.63 26.02 -9.90
CA SER A 335 9.39 25.54 -8.74
C SER A 335 10.02 24.17 -9.00
N LEU A 336 9.34 23.27 -9.72
CA LEU A 336 9.91 22.00 -10.16
C LEU A 336 11.09 22.24 -11.09
N LEU A 337 10.92 23.07 -12.12
CA LEU A 337 11.96 23.36 -13.09
C LEU A 337 13.20 23.99 -12.43
N ALA A 338 12.99 24.92 -11.49
CA ALA A 338 14.08 25.52 -10.71
C ALA A 338 14.84 24.48 -9.87
N ALA A 339 14.12 23.59 -9.19
CA ALA A 339 14.69 22.48 -8.42
C ALA A 339 15.52 21.53 -9.32
N MET A 340 14.99 21.15 -10.49
CA MET A 340 15.70 20.29 -11.44
C MET A 340 16.96 20.95 -12.01
N LYS A 341 16.90 22.24 -12.38
CA LYS A 341 18.07 23.01 -12.83
C LYS A 341 19.16 23.09 -11.74
N ARG A 342 18.74 23.28 -10.48
CA ARG A 342 19.67 23.31 -9.34
C ARG A 342 20.38 21.96 -9.17
N LEU A 343 19.66 20.84 -9.26
CA LEU A 343 20.22 19.50 -9.17
C LEU A 343 21.09 19.16 -10.38
N ALA A 344 20.66 19.49 -11.60
CA ALA A 344 21.43 19.22 -12.82
C ALA A 344 22.83 19.87 -12.78
N ARG A 345 22.90 21.12 -12.33
CA ARG A 345 24.14 21.90 -12.26
C ARG A 345 25.05 21.53 -11.08
N ASN A 346 24.58 20.76 -10.09
CA ASN A 346 25.33 20.54 -8.86
C ASN A 346 25.37 19.05 -8.47
N VAL A 347 26.40 18.35 -8.99
CA VAL A 347 26.66 16.92 -8.72
C VAL A 347 26.86 16.65 -7.21
N SER A 348 27.59 17.54 -6.53
CA SER A 348 27.86 17.40 -5.09
C SER A 348 26.59 17.50 -4.28
N LEU A 349 25.68 18.40 -4.66
CA LEU A 349 24.36 18.51 -4.03
C LEU A 349 23.55 17.22 -4.22
N ARG A 350 23.49 16.67 -5.45
CA ARG A 350 22.82 15.38 -5.71
C ARG A 350 23.35 14.28 -4.81
N ARG A 351 24.68 14.18 -4.69
CA ARG A 351 25.31 13.18 -3.84
C ARG A 351 24.91 13.35 -2.38
N VAL A 352 25.04 14.54 -1.81
CA VAL A 352 24.72 14.81 -0.39
C VAL A 352 23.25 14.54 -0.08
N LEU A 353 22.35 15.04 -0.93
CA LEU A 353 20.89 14.82 -0.71
C LEU A 353 20.52 13.34 -0.87
N GLY A 354 21.10 12.63 -1.85
CA GLY A 354 20.87 11.21 -2.08
C GLY A 354 21.39 10.33 -0.94
N GLU A 355 22.59 10.63 -0.41
CA GLU A 355 23.14 9.96 0.77
C GLU A 355 22.22 10.15 1.98
N LYS A 356 21.75 11.38 2.24
CA LYS A 356 20.82 11.66 3.35
C LYS A 356 19.44 11.01 3.17
N ALA A 357 18.92 10.97 1.93
CA ALA A 357 17.70 10.25 1.63
C ALA A 357 17.84 8.75 1.96
N ARG A 358 18.96 8.15 1.56
CA ARG A 358 19.27 6.75 1.86
C ARG A 358 19.43 6.50 3.36
N ASP A 359 20.15 7.35 4.09
CA ASP A 359 20.33 7.26 5.55
C ASP A 359 18.95 7.23 6.25
N THR A 360 18.03 8.09 5.84
CA THR A 360 16.65 8.11 6.38
C THR A 360 15.96 6.75 6.23
N VAL A 361 16.11 6.10 5.07
CA VAL A 361 15.49 4.79 4.84
C VAL A 361 16.18 3.70 5.65
N ILE A 362 17.49 3.70 5.74
CA ILE A 362 18.26 2.71 6.52
C ILE A 362 17.83 2.75 8.00
N GLN A 363 17.68 3.94 8.55
CA GLN A 363 17.37 4.13 9.97
C GLN A 363 15.91 3.76 10.30
N ASP A 364 14.94 4.29 9.56
CA ASP A 364 13.53 4.30 9.97
C ASP A 364 12.59 3.50 9.07
N TYR A 365 13.03 3.15 7.86
CA TYR A 365 12.15 2.56 6.82
C TYR A 365 12.75 1.32 6.15
N SER A 366 13.77 0.69 6.74
CA SER A 366 14.25 -0.60 6.25
C SER A 366 13.20 -1.69 6.48
N GLN A 367 13.17 -2.69 5.62
CA GLN A 367 12.24 -3.81 5.75
C GLN A 367 12.39 -4.56 7.08
N ASN A 368 13.61 -4.64 7.63
CA ASN A 368 13.84 -5.27 8.92
C ASN A 368 13.27 -4.45 10.06
N HIS A 369 13.49 -3.13 10.07
CA HIS A 369 12.92 -2.24 11.08
C HIS A 369 11.38 -2.30 11.08
N SER A 370 10.75 -2.22 9.91
CA SER A 370 9.29 -2.35 9.80
C SER A 370 8.80 -3.72 10.31
N ALA A 371 9.51 -4.80 9.96
CA ALA A 371 9.14 -6.15 10.38
C ALA A 371 9.35 -6.36 11.90
N ASP A 372 10.34 -5.72 12.52
CA ASP A 372 10.52 -5.74 13.97
C ASP A 372 9.34 -5.09 14.70
N LEU A 373 8.91 -3.91 14.23
CA LEU A 373 7.73 -3.20 14.77
C LEU A 373 6.44 -4.02 14.62
N TRP A 374 6.25 -4.65 13.46
CA TRP A 374 5.11 -5.55 13.23
C TRP A 374 5.16 -6.77 14.15
N ALA A 375 6.31 -7.42 14.27
CA ALA A 375 6.47 -8.60 15.11
C ALA A 375 6.20 -8.27 16.59
N GLU A 376 6.74 -7.17 17.10
CA GLU A 376 6.50 -6.70 18.47
C GLU A 376 4.99 -6.49 18.69
N HIS A 377 4.32 -5.78 17.78
CA HIS A 377 2.89 -5.52 17.90
C HIS A 377 2.06 -6.80 17.85
N LEU A 378 2.33 -7.70 16.90
CA LEU A 378 1.59 -8.95 16.76
C LEU A 378 1.81 -9.88 17.96
N HIS A 379 3.03 -9.98 18.51
CA HIS A 379 3.30 -10.68 19.75
C HIS A 379 2.55 -10.07 20.95
N GLN A 380 2.46 -8.73 21.02
CA GLN A 380 1.68 -8.06 22.07
C GLN A 380 0.20 -8.37 21.94
N MET A 381 -0.34 -8.37 20.74
CA MET A 381 -1.75 -8.67 20.48
C MET A 381 -2.08 -10.14 20.75
N SER A 382 -1.22 -11.09 20.34
CA SER A 382 -1.45 -12.52 20.54
C SER A 382 -1.57 -12.90 22.03
N ARG A 383 -0.83 -12.23 22.92
CA ARG A 383 -0.93 -12.44 24.38
C ARG A 383 -2.29 -12.03 24.95
N GLN A 384 -3.10 -11.26 24.22
CA GLN A 384 -4.44 -10.84 24.62
C GLN A 384 -5.52 -11.79 24.09
N SER A 385 -5.15 -12.76 23.24
CA SER A 385 -6.09 -13.74 22.73
C SER A 385 -6.53 -14.69 23.84
N SER A 386 -7.84 -14.84 23.99
CA SER A 386 -8.43 -15.71 25.00
C SER A 386 -8.75 -17.11 24.49
N HIS A 387 -8.52 -17.39 23.21
CA HIS A 387 -8.79 -18.67 22.53
C HIS A 387 -10.18 -19.24 22.85
N SER A 388 -11.18 -18.38 23.04
CA SER A 388 -12.55 -18.86 23.21
C SER A 388 -13.04 -19.51 21.92
N ARG A 389 -13.89 -20.53 22.07
CA ARG A 389 -14.38 -21.29 20.90
C ARG A 389 -15.10 -20.37 19.93
N PHE A 390 -14.45 -20.12 18.80
CA PHE A 390 -15.03 -19.35 17.71
C PHE A 390 -16.06 -20.18 16.94
N VAL A 391 -17.26 -19.65 16.73
CA VAL A 391 -18.32 -20.30 15.95
C VAL A 391 -18.91 -19.32 14.97
N THR A 392 -18.94 -19.69 13.69
CA THR A 392 -19.58 -18.89 12.64
C THR A 392 -21.09 -18.75 12.92
N PRO A 393 -21.63 -17.53 12.97
CA PRO A 393 -23.04 -17.32 13.28
C PRO A 393 -23.94 -17.83 12.15
N ARG A 394 -25.07 -18.44 12.53
CA ARG A 394 -26.09 -18.90 11.54
C ARG A 394 -26.69 -17.76 10.72
N ARG A 395 -26.87 -16.58 11.34
CA ARG A 395 -27.34 -15.36 10.69
C ARG A 395 -26.28 -14.28 10.79
N ILE A 396 -25.90 -13.73 9.65
CA ILE A 396 -24.98 -12.60 9.55
C ILE A 396 -25.80 -11.36 9.21
N SER A 397 -25.82 -10.40 10.13
CA SER A 397 -26.44 -9.10 9.92
C SER A 397 -25.33 -8.06 9.83
N LEU A 398 -25.26 -7.37 8.71
CA LEU A 398 -24.33 -6.27 8.49
C LEU A 398 -25.02 -4.93 8.76
N PRO A 399 -24.29 -3.89 9.15
CA PRO A 399 -24.82 -2.54 9.26
C PRO A 399 -25.34 -2.04 7.90
N LYS A 400 -26.08 -0.92 7.92
CA LYS A 400 -26.46 -0.24 6.68
C LYS A 400 -25.21 0.12 5.90
N ARG A 401 -25.22 -0.16 4.61
CA ARG A 401 -24.05 0.05 3.74
C ARG A 401 -23.58 1.50 3.77
N ASN A 402 -22.26 1.69 3.91
CA ASN A 402 -21.60 2.97 3.78
C ASN A 402 -21.31 3.23 2.28
N PRO A 403 -21.85 4.29 1.66
CA PRO A 403 -21.66 4.54 0.22
C PRO A 403 -20.20 4.69 -0.19
N ALA A 404 -19.33 5.20 0.69
CA ALA A 404 -17.91 5.34 0.39
C ALA A 404 -17.20 3.98 0.33
N LEU A 405 -17.58 3.03 1.19
CA LEU A 405 -17.07 1.65 1.15
C LEU A 405 -17.58 0.90 -0.08
N GLU A 406 -18.86 1.05 -0.45
CA GLU A 406 -19.43 0.46 -1.67
C GLU A 406 -18.76 0.99 -2.95
N SER A 407 -18.53 2.28 -3.03
CA SER A 407 -17.85 2.90 -4.18
C SER A 407 -16.44 2.34 -4.37
N ALA A 408 -15.73 2.11 -3.28
CA ALA A 408 -14.39 1.53 -3.31
C ALA A 408 -14.41 0.04 -3.71
N GLU A 409 -15.36 -0.74 -3.18
CA GLU A 409 -15.54 -2.14 -3.62
C GLU A 409 -15.85 -2.24 -5.11
N ARG A 410 -16.70 -1.36 -5.66
CA ARG A 410 -17.00 -1.31 -7.10
C ARG A 410 -15.80 -0.90 -7.97
N ARG A 411 -14.87 -0.09 -7.45
CA ARG A 411 -13.61 0.25 -8.15
C ARG A 411 -12.66 -0.94 -8.22
N VAL A 412 -12.74 -1.82 -7.24
CA VAL A 412 -11.99 -3.09 -7.22
C VAL A 412 -12.66 -4.13 -8.12
N VAL A 413 -13.99 -4.10 -8.22
CA VAL A 413 -14.84 -4.92 -9.08
C VAL A 413 -15.47 -4.00 -10.12
N PRO A 414 -14.91 -3.84 -11.32
CA PRO A 414 -15.66 -3.16 -12.38
C PRO A 414 -16.98 -3.91 -12.58
N PRO A 415 -18.10 -3.20 -12.83
CA PRO A 415 -19.36 -3.85 -13.16
C PRO A 415 -19.08 -4.81 -14.31
N SER A 416 -19.64 -6.02 -14.25
CA SER A 416 -19.57 -7.00 -15.32
C SER A 416 -19.83 -6.26 -16.63
N VAL A 417 -18.79 -6.13 -17.44
CA VAL A 417 -18.94 -5.60 -18.81
C VAL A 417 -19.80 -6.64 -19.50
N ASN A 418 -21.09 -6.36 -19.63
CA ASN A 418 -21.88 -6.99 -20.67
C ASN A 418 -21.14 -6.68 -21.96
N LEU A 419 -20.35 -7.64 -22.43
CA LEU A 419 -19.79 -7.61 -23.77
C LEU A 419 -20.96 -7.36 -24.71
N PRO A 420 -21.02 -6.23 -25.41
CA PRO A 420 -21.99 -6.09 -26.45
C PRO A 420 -21.70 -7.24 -27.41
N THR A 421 -22.68 -8.12 -27.58
CA THR A 421 -22.68 -9.12 -28.63
C THR A 421 -22.17 -8.47 -29.92
N ALA A 422 -21.25 -9.13 -30.60
CA ALA A 422 -20.49 -8.66 -31.78
C ALA A 422 -21.32 -8.17 -32.97
N THR A 423 -22.61 -7.93 -32.83
CA THR A 423 -23.57 -7.53 -33.85
C THR A 423 -23.71 -6.01 -34.01
N ILE A 424 -23.13 -5.17 -33.18
CA ILE A 424 -23.31 -3.70 -33.23
C ILE A 424 -22.11 -2.95 -33.84
N VAL A 425 -20.97 -3.60 -34.07
CA VAL A 425 -19.78 -2.92 -34.63
C VAL A 425 -19.83 -2.84 -36.18
N LEU A 426 -20.62 -3.67 -36.82
CA LEU A 426 -20.75 -3.64 -38.33
C LEU A 426 -21.71 -2.57 -38.84
N SER A 427 -22.63 -2.03 -38.04
CA SER A 427 -23.60 -1.01 -38.52
C SER A 427 -23.07 0.44 -38.48
N LYS A 428 -21.94 0.72 -37.86
CA LYS A 428 -21.34 2.08 -37.85
C LYS A 428 -20.27 2.31 -38.92
N LEU A 429 -19.80 1.27 -39.60
CA LEU A 429 -18.86 1.42 -40.71
C LEU A 429 -19.53 1.58 -42.09
N GLU A 430 -20.82 1.26 -42.22
CA GLU A 430 -21.55 1.47 -43.46
C GLU A 430 -22.16 2.87 -43.63
N LEU A 431 -22.14 3.72 -42.60
CA LEU A 431 -22.67 5.10 -42.66
C LEU A 431 -21.63 6.13 -43.13
N PHE A 432 -20.36 5.77 -43.29
CA PHE A 432 -19.31 6.67 -43.81
C PHE A 432 -18.93 6.45 -45.28
N SER A 433 -19.53 5.48 -45.99
CA SER A 433 -19.20 5.19 -47.39
C SER A 433 -20.24 5.69 -48.42
N LYS A 434 -21.25 6.46 -48.02
CA LYS A 434 -22.33 6.92 -48.96
C LYS A 434 -22.43 8.44 -49.10
N ASN A 435 -21.37 9.20 -48.95
CA ASN A 435 -21.40 10.64 -49.26
C ASN A 435 -20.15 11.12 -50.03
N THR A 436 -19.79 10.46 -51.12
CA THR A 436 -18.92 11.03 -52.14
C THR A 436 -19.35 10.51 -53.54
N SER A 437 -20.42 11.08 -54.05
CA SER A 437 -20.67 11.10 -55.50
C SER A 437 -21.69 12.19 -55.82
N CYS A 438 -21.22 13.32 -56.25
CA CYS A 438 -21.89 14.26 -57.12
C CYS A 438 -20.82 15.01 -57.91
N GLY A 439 -20.60 14.63 -59.14
CA GLY A 439 -20.21 15.48 -60.25
C GLY A 439 -21.42 15.71 -61.14
N PRO A 440 -21.32 16.38 -62.28
CA PRO A 440 -20.19 17.04 -62.91
C PRO A 440 -20.20 18.52 -62.75
#